data_da143d13c529e684ae23364cb156f588
#
_entry.id   da143d13c529e684ae23364cb156f588
#
_cell.length_a   1.000
_cell.length_b   1.000
_cell.length_c   1.000
_cell.angle_alpha   90.00
_cell.angle_beta   90.00
_cell.angle_gamma   90.00
#
_symmetry.space_group_name_H-M   'P 1'
#
loop_
_entity.id
_entity.type
_entity.pdbx_description
1 polymer ?
#
loop_
_entity_poly.entity_id
_entity_poly.type
_entity_poly.pdbx_seq_one_letter_code
_entity_poly.pdbx_strand_id
1 'polypeptide(L)'
;MDKISPAYYDRIVLHDWFTLAEERALGGVHLNKRNPEAPPLYKGSISRSCHSLEEIIEYKPVCDYVFLSPIFQSISKEGYGSGFSLDGLRNAKGIIDDKVIALGGICPRTITKLKDIPFGGVAVLGALWGNDPSLLVADQLIKQFKRLQVWP
;
A
#
# COMPACT_ATOMS: atom_id res chain seq x y z
N MET A 1 9.79 5.97 17.76
CA MET A 1 9.81 7.19 16.90
C MET A 1 11.09 8.01 17.09
N ASP A 2 11.70 8.05 18.27
CA ASP A 2 12.83 8.95 18.57
C ASP A 2 14.13 8.71 17.75
N LYS A 3 14.20 7.61 17.02
CA LYS A 3 15.31 7.29 16.10
C LYS A 3 15.07 7.73 14.65
N ILE A 4 13.88 8.28 14.35
CA ILE A 4 13.51 8.74 12.99
C ILE A 4 13.58 10.26 12.98
N SER A 5 14.31 10.83 12.02
CA SER A 5 14.36 12.28 11.85
C SER A 5 12.95 12.84 11.55
N PRO A 6 12.54 13.95 12.19
CA PRO A 6 11.27 14.63 11.90
C PRO A 6 11.09 15.01 10.43
N ALA A 7 12.18 15.20 9.68
CA ALA A 7 12.14 15.46 8.24
C ALA A 7 11.47 14.35 7.40
N TYR A 8 11.17 13.20 7.99
CA TYR A 8 10.49 12.08 7.32
C TYR A 8 9.10 11.80 7.88
N TYR A 9 8.61 12.58 8.84
CA TYR A 9 7.33 12.30 9.51
C TYR A 9 6.14 12.40 8.54
N ASP A 10 6.19 13.28 7.56
CA ASP A 10 5.21 13.42 6.48
C ASP A 10 5.08 12.19 5.58
N ARG A 11 6.04 11.26 5.64
CA ARG A 11 6.07 10.00 4.86
C ARG A 11 5.67 8.77 5.66
N ILE A 12 5.32 8.95 6.93
CA ILE A 12 4.98 7.85 7.84
C ILE A 12 3.47 7.77 7.97
N VAL A 13 2.92 6.60 7.69
CA VAL A 13 1.50 6.27 7.87
C VAL A 13 1.40 5.15 8.92
N LEU A 14 0.57 5.35 9.93
CA LEU A 14 0.38 4.37 11.00
C LEU A 14 -0.87 3.53 10.78
N HIS A 15 -0.78 2.23 11.03
CA HIS A 15 -1.90 1.28 11.00
C HIS A 15 -2.60 1.14 12.36
N ASP A 16 -1.93 1.55 13.41
CA ASP A 16 -2.41 1.56 14.80
C ASP A 16 -1.82 2.82 15.48
N TRP A 17 -2.22 3.11 16.71
CA TRP A 17 -1.68 4.26 17.48
C TRP A 17 -1.95 5.61 16.82
N PHE A 18 -3.18 5.86 16.37
CA PHE A 18 -3.55 7.07 15.63
C PHE A 18 -3.32 8.36 16.42
N THR A 19 -3.45 8.32 17.75
CA THR A 19 -3.06 9.45 18.64
C THR A 19 -1.59 9.84 18.46
N LEU A 20 -0.69 8.87 18.28
CA LEU A 20 0.72 9.16 18.01
C LEU A 20 0.90 9.83 16.63
N ALA A 21 0.06 9.47 15.64
CA ALA A 21 0.11 10.14 14.34
C ALA A 21 -0.26 11.63 14.45
N GLU A 22 -1.24 11.97 15.29
CA GLU A 22 -1.60 13.36 15.56
C GLU A 22 -0.51 14.09 16.37
N GLU A 23 -0.08 13.52 17.50
CA GLU A 23 0.92 14.12 18.38
C GLU A 23 2.26 14.44 17.68
N ARG A 24 2.63 13.63 16.70
CA ARG A 24 3.90 13.76 15.96
C ARG A 24 3.72 14.36 14.58
N ALA A 25 2.52 14.77 14.19
CA ALA A 25 2.18 15.29 12.86
C ALA A 25 2.72 14.38 11.74
N LEU A 26 2.41 13.08 11.83
CA LEU A 26 2.81 12.11 10.83
C LEU A 26 1.97 12.25 9.55
N GLY A 27 2.46 11.71 8.44
CA GLY A 27 1.84 11.82 7.12
C GLY A 27 0.41 11.27 7.03
N GLY A 28 0.08 10.22 7.80
CA GLY A 28 -1.27 9.68 7.73
C GLY A 28 -1.57 8.51 8.66
N VAL A 29 -2.81 8.03 8.53
CA VAL A 29 -3.30 6.81 9.18
C VAL A 29 -3.87 5.85 8.15
N HIS A 30 -3.73 4.54 8.43
CA HIS A 30 -4.29 3.48 7.61
C HIS A 30 -5.39 2.76 8.37
N LEU A 31 -6.63 2.91 7.91
CA LEU A 31 -7.80 2.29 8.51
C LEU A 31 -7.78 0.77 8.30
N ASN A 32 -8.19 0.06 9.32
CA ASN A 32 -8.24 -1.40 9.33
C ASN A 32 -9.40 -1.88 10.21
N LYS A 33 -9.59 -3.21 10.33
CA LYS A 33 -10.69 -3.78 11.13
C LYS A 33 -10.64 -3.41 12.62
N ARG A 34 -9.44 -3.17 13.18
CA ARG A 34 -9.26 -2.77 14.59
C ARG A 34 -9.51 -1.27 14.79
N ASN A 35 -9.16 -0.48 13.78
CA ASN A 35 -9.27 0.97 13.77
C ASN A 35 -10.01 1.38 12.48
N PRO A 36 -11.37 1.25 12.46
CA PRO A 36 -12.16 1.47 11.25
C PRO A 36 -12.37 2.94 10.91
N GLU A 37 -12.12 3.84 11.85
CA GLU A 37 -12.36 5.28 11.72
C GLU A 37 -11.11 6.08 12.05
N ALA A 38 -10.91 7.19 11.34
CA ALA A 38 -9.86 8.14 11.67
C ALA A 38 -10.25 8.99 12.91
N PRO A 39 -9.28 9.54 13.64
CA PRO A 39 -9.58 10.47 14.71
C PRO A 39 -10.42 11.66 14.22
N PRO A 40 -11.32 12.22 15.06
CA PRO A 40 -12.11 13.39 14.68
C PRO A 40 -11.21 14.56 14.25
N LEU A 41 -11.56 15.19 13.12
CA LEU A 41 -10.83 16.34 12.56
C LEU A 41 -9.35 16.05 12.19
N TYR A 42 -9.00 14.80 11.96
CA TYR A 42 -7.65 14.41 11.54
C TYR A 42 -7.21 15.19 10.30
N LYS A 43 -5.96 15.67 10.30
CA LYS A 43 -5.41 16.54 9.24
C LYS A 43 -4.47 15.82 8.28
N GLY A 44 -3.96 14.65 8.66
CA GLY A 44 -3.10 13.83 7.80
C GLY A 44 -3.90 13.02 6.79
N SER A 45 -3.21 12.30 5.93
CA SER A 45 -3.86 11.44 4.94
C SER A 45 -4.55 10.23 5.58
N ILE A 46 -5.67 9.84 5.00
CA ILE A 46 -6.46 8.67 5.41
C ILE A 46 -6.42 7.65 4.28
N SER A 47 -6.01 6.43 4.60
CA SER A 47 -6.00 5.33 3.64
C SER A 47 -6.67 4.08 4.21
N ARG A 48 -7.03 3.13 3.34
CA ARG A 48 -7.67 1.87 3.73
C ARG A 48 -7.31 0.74 2.77
N SER A 49 -7.25 -0.50 3.29
CA SER A 49 -7.17 -1.70 2.46
C SER A 49 -8.56 -2.14 1.99
N CYS A 50 -8.68 -2.40 0.69
CA CYS A 50 -9.85 -2.97 0.02
C CYS A 50 -9.48 -4.32 -0.59
N HIS A 51 -10.43 -5.26 -0.56
CA HIS A 51 -10.24 -6.62 -1.03
C HIS A 51 -11.18 -6.97 -2.20
N SER A 52 -12.00 -6.02 -2.63
CA SER A 52 -12.86 -6.12 -3.81
C SER A 52 -13.03 -4.76 -4.49
N LEU A 53 -13.58 -4.76 -5.71
CA LEU A 53 -13.90 -3.53 -6.42
C LEU A 53 -15.07 -2.78 -5.76
N GLU A 54 -15.99 -3.50 -5.14
CA GLU A 54 -17.11 -2.95 -4.38
C GLU A 54 -16.61 -2.16 -3.17
N GLU A 55 -15.62 -2.69 -2.43
CA GLU A 55 -14.99 -1.97 -1.32
C GLU A 55 -14.26 -0.71 -1.79
N ILE A 56 -13.64 -0.72 -2.99
CA ILE A 56 -13.07 0.50 -3.56
C ILE A 56 -14.16 1.55 -3.80
N ILE A 57 -15.29 1.16 -4.41
CA ILE A 57 -16.40 2.08 -4.67
C ILE A 57 -16.92 2.69 -3.37
N GLU A 58 -17.01 1.87 -2.30
CA GLU A 58 -17.49 2.30 -0.99
C GLU A 58 -16.53 3.27 -0.29
N TYR A 59 -15.23 2.91 -0.22
CA TYR A 59 -14.28 3.62 0.66
C TYR A 59 -13.42 4.68 -0.03
N LYS A 60 -13.18 4.59 -1.34
CA LYS A 60 -12.38 5.59 -2.07
C LYS A 60 -12.89 7.04 -1.95
N PRO A 61 -14.22 7.29 -1.89
CA PRO A 61 -14.73 8.66 -1.73
C PRO A 61 -14.37 9.32 -0.39
N VAL A 62 -14.13 8.52 0.65
CA VAL A 62 -13.86 9.00 2.03
C VAL A 62 -12.40 8.82 2.45
N CYS A 63 -11.56 8.34 1.55
CA CYS A 63 -10.12 8.17 1.73
C CYS A 63 -9.34 9.02 0.73
N ASP A 64 -8.11 9.41 1.09
CA ASP A 64 -7.19 10.06 0.16
C ASP A 64 -6.70 9.06 -0.89
N TYR A 65 -6.46 7.81 -0.47
CA TYR A 65 -6.15 6.68 -1.34
C TYR A 65 -6.56 5.36 -0.69
N VAL A 66 -6.70 4.32 -1.51
CA VAL A 66 -7.01 2.97 -1.04
C VAL A 66 -6.02 1.95 -1.62
N PHE A 67 -5.79 0.87 -0.90
CA PHE A 67 -5.04 -0.27 -1.42
C PHE A 67 -6.01 -1.32 -1.95
N LEU A 68 -5.77 -1.85 -3.14
CA LEU A 68 -6.42 -3.08 -3.60
C LEU A 68 -5.47 -4.26 -3.40
N SER A 69 -5.89 -5.26 -2.63
CA SER A 69 -5.06 -6.41 -2.27
C SER A 69 -5.85 -7.70 -2.04
N PRO A 70 -5.25 -8.87 -2.30
CA PRO A 70 -3.97 -9.07 -2.99
C PRO A 70 -4.12 -9.04 -4.50
N ILE A 71 -3.23 -8.34 -5.23
CA ILE A 71 -3.23 -8.33 -6.70
C ILE A 71 -2.68 -9.65 -7.24
N PHE A 72 -1.55 -10.11 -6.71
CA PHE A 72 -0.93 -11.39 -7.05
C PHE A 72 -0.84 -12.28 -5.82
N GLN A 73 -0.77 -13.59 -6.04
CA GLN A 73 -0.49 -14.53 -4.95
C GLN A 73 0.81 -14.17 -4.25
N SER A 74 0.77 -14.11 -2.94
CA SER A 74 2.00 -14.03 -2.14
C SER A 74 2.75 -15.36 -2.26
N ILE A 75 4.06 -15.27 -2.53
CA ILE A 75 4.96 -16.44 -2.57
C ILE A 75 4.93 -17.20 -1.23
N SER A 76 4.49 -16.57 -0.15
CA SER A 76 4.44 -17.11 1.21
C SER A 76 3.11 -17.76 1.61
N LYS A 77 2.09 -17.79 0.73
CA LYS A 77 0.79 -18.42 1.03
C LYS A 77 0.33 -19.26 -0.15
N GLU A 78 0.71 -20.53 -0.15
CA GLU A 78 0.10 -21.55 -1.03
C GLU A 78 -1.41 -21.65 -0.67
N GLY A 79 -2.29 -21.51 -1.68
CA GLY A 79 -3.71 -21.84 -1.55
C GLY A 79 -4.72 -20.69 -1.65
N TYR A 80 -4.31 -19.41 -1.64
CA TYR A 80 -5.21 -18.29 -1.93
C TYR A 80 -4.95 -17.77 -3.34
N GLY A 81 -5.86 -18.07 -4.27
CA GLY A 81 -5.85 -17.48 -5.61
C GLY A 81 -5.88 -15.96 -5.54
N SER A 82 -5.21 -15.27 -6.47
CA SER A 82 -5.45 -13.83 -6.66
C SER A 82 -6.93 -13.66 -6.98
N GLY A 83 -7.66 -12.87 -6.19
CA GLY A 83 -9.08 -12.63 -6.44
C GLY A 83 -9.35 -11.85 -7.73
N PHE A 84 -8.30 -11.35 -8.40
CA PHE A 84 -8.39 -10.48 -9.57
C PHE A 84 -7.65 -11.06 -10.77
N SER A 85 -8.35 -11.15 -11.92
CA SER A 85 -7.67 -11.35 -13.19
C SER A 85 -7.14 -10.01 -13.70
N LEU A 86 -6.01 -10.02 -14.43
CA LEU A 86 -5.47 -8.79 -15.02
C LEU A 86 -6.47 -8.14 -15.99
N ASP A 87 -7.23 -8.94 -16.73
CA ASP A 87 -8.25 -8.43 -17.64
C ASP A 87 -9.44 -7.82 -16.89
N GLY A 88 -9.83 -8.41 -15.76
CA GLY A 88 -10.82 -7.80 -14.86
C GLY A 88 -10.38 -6.44 -14.34
N LEU A 89 -9.10 -6.32 -13.93
CA LEU A 89 -8.53 -5.04 -13.48
C LEU A 89 -8.45 -4.00 -14.62
N ARG A 90 -8.06 -4.40 -15.83
CA ARG A 90 -8.04 -3.52 -17.02
C ARG A 90 -9.43 -2.97 -17.37
N ASN A 91 -10.45 -3.80 -17.17
CA ASN A 91 -11.85 -3.45 -17.45
C ASN A 91 -12.52 -2.64 -16.33
N ALA A 92 -11.90 -2.56 -15.14
CA ALA A 92 -12.39 -1.78 -14.01
C ALA A 92 -12.09 -0.27 -14.13
N LYS A 93 -12.13 0.27 -15.37
CA LYS A 93 -11.90 1.70 -15.64
C LYS A 93 -12.94 2.56 -14.92
N GLY A 94 -12.47 3.63 -14.25
CA GLY A 94 -13.29 4.51 -13.43
C GLY A 94 -13.44 4.03 -11.98
N ILE A 95 -13.24 2.74 -11.69
CA ILE A 95 -13.09 2.22 -10.33
C ILE A 95 -11.63 2.32 -9.91
N ILE A 96 -10.71 1.80 -10.74
CA ILE A 96 -9.26 1.92 -10.56
C ILE A 96 -8.82 3.23 -11.22
N ASP A 97 -8.13 4.07 -10.45
CA ASP A 97 -7.58 5.35 -10.85
C ASP A 97 -6.33 5.70 -9.99
N ASP A 98 -5.87 6.94 -10.06
CA ASP A 98 -4.69 7.45 -9.34
C ASP A 98 -4.79 7.36 -7.80
N LYS A 99 -5.98 7.17 -7.24
CA LYS A 99 -6.19 6.93 -5.80
C LYS A 99 -6.12 5.46 -5.40
N VAL A 100 -6.00 4.53 -6.33
CA VAL A 100 -5.95 3.10 -6.04
C VAL A 100 -4.53 2.57 -6.16
N ILE A 101 -3.99 2.05 -5.07
CA ILE A 101 -2.63 1.53 -4.98
C ILE A 101 -2.67 0.00 -5.02
N ALA A 102 -1.94 -0.60 -5.95
CA ALA A 102 -1.83 -2.05 -6.04
C ALA A 102 -0.94 -2.62 -4.93
N LEU A 103 -1.42 -3.62 -4.20
CA LEU A 103 -0.69 -4.29 -3.12
C LEU A 103 -0.85 -5.81 -3.22
N GLY A 104 0.18 -6.54 -2.79
CA GLY A 104 0.19 -8.01 -2.71
C GLY A 104 0.86 -8.68 -3.89
N GLY A 105 1.92 -9.45 -3.60
CA GLY A 105 2.72 -10.16 -4.58
C GLY A 105 3.49 -9.28 -5.58
N ILE A 106 3.63 -7.99 -5.29
CA ILE A 106 4.36 -7.03 -6.14
C ILE A 106 5.87 -7.26 -5.98
N CYS A 107 6.52 -7.48 -7.11
CA CYS A 107 7.99 -7.66 -7.19
C CYS A 107 8.45 -7.24 -8.60
N PRO A 108 9.77 -7.18 -8.90
CA PRO A 108 10.27 -6.75 -10.22
C PRO A 108 9.71 -7.55 -11.41
N ARG A 109 9.29 -8.81 -11.19
CA ARG A 109 8.71 -9.66 -12.25
C ARG A 109 7.21 -9.41 -12.47
N THR A 110 6.48 -8.99 -11.44
CA THR A 110 5.03 -8.82 -11.49
C THR A 110 4.61 -7.38 -11.73
N ILE A 111 5.40 -6.40 -11.29
CA ILE A 111 5.11 -4.99 -11.40
C ILE A 111 4.88 -4.55 -12.87
N THR A 112 5.64 -5.10 -13.80
CA THR A 112 5.53 -4.78 -15.23
C THR A 112 4.18 -5.18 -15.85
N LYS A 113 3.47 -6.15 -15.23
CA LYS A 113 2.16 -6.61 -15.69
C LYS A 113 1.03 -5.61 -15.39
N LEU A 114 1.31 -4.60 -14.57
CA LEU A 114 0.32 -3.60 -14.14
C LEU A 114 0.44 -2.27 -14.90
N LYS A 115 1.40 -2.11 -15.82
CA LYS A 115 1.70 -0.83 -16.49
C LYS A 115 0.54 -0.24 -17.29
N ASP A 116 -0.35 -1.08 -17.78
CA ASP A 116 -1.53 -0.72 -18.59
C ASP A 116 -2.83 -0.61 -17.76
N ILE A 117 -2.73 -0.74 -16.44
CA ILE A 117 -3.83 -0.58 -15.50
C ILE A 117 -3.62 0.75 -14.75
N PRO A 118 -4.64 1.63 -14.68
CA PRO A 118 -4.46 2.98 -14.19
C PRO A 118 -4.38 3.09 -12.66
N PHE A 119 -3.58 2.22 -12.02
CA PHE A 119 -3.24 2.37 -10.62
C PHE A 119 -2.42 3.64 -10.38
N GLY A 120 -2.69 4.37 -9.30
CA GLY A 120 -1.88 5.51 -8.87
C GLY A 120 -0.47 5.14 -8.40
N GLY A 121 -0.25 3.85 -8.11
CA GLY A 121 1.04 3.35 -7.68
C GLY A 121 1.00 1.90 -7.24
N VAL A 122 2.13 1.44 -6.72
CA VAL A 122 2.28 0.09 -6.16
C VAL A 122 2.88 0.14 -4.76
N ALA A 123 2.44 -0.78 -3.90
CA ALA A 123 3.04 -0.98 -2.58
C ALA A 123 3.72 -2.35 -2.52
N VAL A 124 4.88 -2.37 -1.92
CA VAL A 124 5.71 -3.58 -1.78
C VAL A 124 6.06 -3.82 -0.32
N LEU A 125 6.09 -5.08 0.08
CA LEU A 125 6.51 -5.49 1.41
C LEU A 125 7.61 -6.55 1.29
N GLY A 126 7.27 -7.79 0.99
CA GLY A 126 8.21 -8.91 0.96
C GLY A 126 9.31 -8.74 -0.10
N ALA A 127 9.04 -8.11 -1.24
CA ALA A 127 10.04 -7.85 -2.27
C ALA A 127 11.13 -6.85 -1.83
N LEU A 128 10.88 -6.03 -0.81
CA LEU A 128 11.84 -5.09 -0.25
C LEU A 128 12.46 -5.63 1.04
N TRP A 129 11.61 -6.09 1.97
CA TRP A 129 12.04 -6.45 3.32
C TRP A 129 12.43 -7.93 3.48
N GLY A 130 12.12 -8.80 2.48
CA GLY A 130 12.34 -10.24 2.60
C GLY A 130 11.49 -10.88 3.70
N ASN A 131 11.90 -12.05 4.16
CA ASN A 131 11.22 -12.79 5.23
C ASN A 131 11.72 -12.40 6.62
N ASP A 132 12.95 -11.90 6.72
CA ASP A 132 13.55 -11.45 7.99
C ASP A 132 14.24 -10.08 7.80
N PRO A 133 13.54 -9.00 8.14
CA PRO A 133 14.09 -7.65 8.03
C PRO A 133 15.33 -7.39 8.89
N SER A 134 15.55 -8.17 9.95
CA SER A 134 16.70 -7.99 10.86
C SER A 134 18.03 -8.33 10.20
N LEU A 135 18.00 -9.13 9.13
CA LEU A 135 19.18 -9.54 8.36
C LEU A 135 19.54 -8.56 7.23
N LEU A 136 18.76 -7.49 7.05
CA LEU A 136 18.95 -6.57 5.93
C LEU A 136 20.01 -5.51 6.23
N VAL A 137 20.89 -5.33 5.26
CA VAL A 137 21.89 -4.24 5.24
C VAL A 137 21.36 -3.11 4.35
N ALA A 138 21.55 -1.86 4.76
CA ALA A 138 21.02 -0.68 4.07
C ALA A 138 21.34 -0.67 2.56
N ASP A 139 22.57 -1.02 2.17
CA ASP A 139 22.97 -1.06 0.74
C ASP A 139 22.19 -2.10 -0.08
N GLN A 140 21.81 -3.21 0.55
CA GLN A 140 20.99 -4.24 -0.10
C GLN A 140 19.56 -3.74 -0.30
N LEU A 141 18.98 -3.06 0.71
CA LEU A 141 17.66 -2.44 0.61
C LEU A 141 17.63 -1.38 -0.49
N ILE A 142 18.64 -0.52 -0.57
CA ILE A 142 18.74 0.50 -1.62
C ILE A 142 18.80 -0.15 -3.01
N LYS A 143 19.58 -1.21 -3.18
CA LYS A 143 19.65 -1.96 -4.45
C LYS A 143 18.33 -2.62 -4.81
N GLN A 144 17.62 -3.20 -3.84
CA GLN A 144 16.30 -3.79 -4.04
C GLN A 144 15.27 -2.73 -4.41
N PHE A 145 15.25 -1.60 -3.70
CA PHE A 145 14.37 -0.48 -3.99
C PHE A 145 14.57 0.06 -5.42
N LYS A 146 15.83 0.28 -5.84
CA LYS A 146 16.14 0.72 -7.21
C LYS A 146 15.63 -0.24 -8.29
N ARG A 147 15.59 -1.55 -8.04
CA ARG A 147 15.03 -2.54 -8.95
C ARG A 147 13.49 -2.49 -9.04
N LEU A 148 12.84 -1.90 -8.05
CA LEU A 148 11.38 -1.71 -8.01
C LEU A 148 10.96 -0.37 -8.62
N GLN A 149 11.90 0.57 -8.84
CA GLN A 149 11.64 1.88 -9.48
C GLN A 149 11.43 1.78 -11.00
N VAL A 150 10.82 0.69 -11.47
CA VAL A 150 10.45 0.50 -12.89
C VAL A 150 8.99 0.85 -13.16
N TRP A 151 8.27 1.31 -12.14
CA TRP A 151 6.93 1.87 -12.26
C TRP A 151 7.01 3.20 -13.00
N PRO A 152 6.16 3.43 -14.04
CA PRO A 152 6.15 4.66 -14.82
C PRO A 152 5.76 5.88 -14.00
#